data_e5e9161015011cecea27d8c6a7d87c7b
#
_entry.id   e5e9161015011cecea27d8c6a7d87c7b
#
_cell.length_a   1.000
_cell.length_b   1.000
_cell.length_c   1.000
_cell.angle_alpha   90.00
_cell.angle_beta   90.00
_cell.angle_gamma   90.00
#
_symmetry.space_group_name_H-M   'P 1'
#
loop_
_entity.id
_entity.type
_entity.pdbx_description
1 polymer ?
#
loop_
_entity_poly.entity_id
_entity_poly.type
_entity_poly.pdbx_seq_one_letter_code
_entity_poly.pdbx_strand_id
1 'polypeptide(L)'
;MDYLQKKSIRSVAAAITGFLRHSVRKIGITREKLPSCIALAVCPLVTFYLFEMYTHNPFTTMHFKTQLLNMAFYVLTALLLFGIVKYVRAALMLQTAFFMVAGLANYYVLNFRSAPIMPWDIYSISTAASVAGNFSYELSTSTILVIVGFLILLLIESRFHMKAPGRVAKRAALILLSIVMIYGYTGMIQSESFVQSFGLYDKLFTPTVMNKRDGNIVAFLMEMEYLDVEKPADYSADGTGSNYEQAGKDSAGLAAAVEDPESVKRPNIIVIMDEAFSDLAVRGEFTTNEDYMLSLIHISEPTRRVVI
;
A
#
# COMPACT_ATOMS: atom_id res chain seq x y z
N MET A 1 50.09 -10.70 -10.70
CA MET A 1 48.96 -10.64 -9.76
C MET A 1 47.61 -11.02 -10.41
N ASP A 2 47.37 -10.66 -11.65
CA ASP A 2 46.10 -10.87 -12.38
C ASP A 2 45.76 -12.37 -12.65
N TYR A 3 46.72 -13.22 -12.87
CA TYR A 3 46.54 -14.65 -13.18
C TYR A 3 46.04 -15.46 -11.98
N LEU A 4 46.54 -15.18 -10.79
CA LEU A 4 46.12 -15.88 -9.53
C LEU A 4 44.72 -15.46 -9.11
N GLN A 5 44.34 -14.20 -9.34
CA GLN A 5 43.02 -13.70 -9.03
C GLN A 5 41.94 -14.29 -9.99
N LYS A 6 42.22 -14.39 -11.29
CA LYS A 6 41.37 -15.08 -12.27
C LYS A 6 41.21 -16.59 -11.98
N LYS A 7 42.25 -17.26 -11.47
CA LYS A 7 42.16 -18.68 -11.10
C LYS A 7 41.29 -18.87 -9.85
N SER A 8 41.40 -17.96 -8.86
CA SER A 8 40.58 -17.99 -7.64
C SER A 8 39.08 -17.74 -7.98
N ILE A 9 38.76 -16.77 -8.81
CA ILE A 9 37.38 -16.49 -9.24
C ILE A 9 36.77 -17.67 -10.01
N ARG A 10 37.55 -18.32 -10.88
CA ARG A 10 37.10 -19.53 -11.59
C ARG A 10 36.88 -20.72 -10.67
N SER A 11 37.69 -20.90 -9.65
CA SER A 11 37.53 -22.01 -8.67
C SER A 11 36.30 -21.77 -7.78
N VAL A 12 36.03 -20.55 -7.34
CA VAL A 12 34.83 -20.17 -6.57
C VAL A 12 33.59 -20.33 -7.42
N ALA A 13 33.63 -19.86 -8.67
CA ALA A 13 32.52 -20.04 -9.61
C ALA A 13 32.22 -21.53 -9.90
N ALA A 14 33.27 -22.37 -10.02
CA ALA A 14 33.10 -23.79 -10.21
C ALA A 14 32.57 -24.50 -8.95
N ALA A 15 32.97 -24.07 -7.75
CA ALA A 15 32.42 -24.58 -6.49
C ALA A 15 30.96 -24.20 -6.30
N ILE A 16 30.59 -22.94 -6.58
CA ILE A 16 29.21 -22.47 -6.52
C ILE A 16 28.34 -23.21 -7.55
N THR A 17 28.82 -23.37 -8.78
CA THR A 17 28.09 -24.13 -9.82
C THR A 17 27.99 -25.61 -9.49
N GLY A 18 28.99 -26.19 -8.85
CA GLY A 18 28.96 -27.58 -8.35
C GLY A 18 27.97 -27.78 -7.22
N PHE A 19 27.96 -26.86 -6.24
CA PHE A 19 27.01 -26.87 -5.14
C PHE A 19 25.55 -26.65 -5.64
N LEU A 20 25.34 -25.71 -6.52
CA LEU A 20 24.04 -25.47 -7.15
C LEU A 20 23.55 -26.69 -7.96
N ARG A 21 24.43 -27.33 -8.73
CA ARG A 21 24.11 -28.55 -9.46
C ARG A 21 23.73 -29.70 -8.54
N HIS A 22 24.46 -29.87 -7.43
CA HIS A 22 24.18 -30.93 -6.45
C HIS A 22 22.82 -30.66 -5.74
N SER A 23 22.59 -29.45 -5.31
CA SER A 23 21.34 -29.04 -4.65
C SER A 23 20.13 -29.15 -5.59
N VAL A 24 20.25 -28.70 -6.86
CA VAL A 24 19.23 -28.80 -7.89
C VAL A 24 18.91 -30.27 -8.21
N ARG A 25 19.91 -31.13 -8.24
CA ARG A 25 19.74 -32.58 -8.49
C ARG A 25 19.04 -33.29 -7.32
N LYS A 26 19.31 -32.85 -6.07
CA LYS A 26 18.65 -33.36 -4.86
C LYS A 26 17.18 -33.00 -4.79
N ILE A 27 16.79 -31.82 -5.35
CA ILE A 27 15.41 -31.32 -5.42
C ILE A 27 14.64 -31.94 -6.62
N GLY A 28 15.30 -32.73 -7.49
CA GLY A 28 14.65 -33.37 -8.65
C GLY A 28 14.33 -32.41 -9.81
N ILE A 29 15.02 -31.26 -9.87
CA ILE A 29 14.89 -30.30 -10.97
C ILE A 29 15.73 -30.82 -12.16
N THR A 30 15.07 -31.24 -13.23
CA THR A 30 15.72 -31.60 -14.50
C THR A 30 16.23 -30.34 -15.21
N ARG A 31 17.23 -30.50 -16.09
CA ARG A 31 17.78 -29.38 -16.89
C ARG A 31 16.68 -28.60 -17.67
N GLU A 32 15.66 -29.30 -18.12
CA GLU A 32 14.52 -28.73 -18.86
C GLU A 32 13.62 -27.81 -17.99
N LYS A 33 13.55 -28.08 -16.68
CA LYS A 33 12.74 -27.28 -15.73
C LYS A 33 13.48 -26.09 -15.16
N LEU A 34 14.80 -26.08 -15.26
CA LEU A 34 15.65 -25.04 -14.67
C LEU A 34 15.27 -23.63 -15.16
N PRO A 35 15.05 -23.35 -16.46
CA PRO A 35 14.63 -22.02 -16.92
C PRO A 35 13.32 -21.57 -16.30
N SER A 36 12.35 -22.48 -16.15
CA SER A 36 11.05 -22.17 -15.54
C SER A 36 11.16 -21.91 -14.02
N CYS A 37 12.07 -22.57 -13.33
CA CYS A 37 12.35 -22.30 -11.91
C CYS A 37 13.03 -20.93 -11.74
N ILE A 38 13.95 -20.57 -12.63
CA ILE A 38 14.58 -19.25 -12.65
C ILE A 38 13.53 -18.19 -12.95
N ALA A 39 12.66 -18.42 -13.92
CA ALA A 39 11.58 -17.50 -14.25
C ALA A 39 10.64 -17.25 -13.05
N LEU A 40 10.27 -18.32 -12.31
CA LEU A 40 9.43 -18.20 -11.12
C LEU A 40 10.08 -17.38 -10.00
N ALA A 41 11.39 -17.27 -9.98
CA ALA A 41 12.11 -16.41 -9.04
C ALA A 41 12.36 -15.00 -9.58
N VAL A 42 12.66 -14.85 -10.87
CA VAL A 42 13.14 -13.58 -11.46
C VAL A 42 11.98 -12.73 -12.00
N CYS A 43 10.99 -13.33 -12.70
CA CYS A 43 9.88 -12.55 -13.27
C CYS A 43 9.10 -11.74 -12.21
N PRO A 44 8.79 -12.28 -11.01
CA PRO A 44 8.17 -11.49 -9.96
C PRO A 44 8.98 -10.26 -9.53
N LEU A 45 10.32 -10.34 -9.54
CA LEU A 45 11.19 -9.20 -9.23
C LEU A 45 11.10 -8.13 -10.31
N VAL A 46 11.03 -8.53 -11.58
CA VAL A 46 10.83 -7.59 -12.69
C VAL A 46 9.44 -6.96 -12.60
N THR A 47 8.42 -7.74 -12.26
CA THR A 47 7.04 -7.24 -12.02
C THR A 47 7.03 -6.18 -10.92
N PHE A 48 7.74 -6.41 -9.80
CA PHE A 48 7.91 -5.41 -8.73
C PHE A 48 8.47 -4.10 -9.28
N TYR A 49 9.60 -4.13 -9.98
CA TYR A 49 10.20 -2.91 -10.51
C TYR A 49 9.29 -2.17 -11.49
N LEU A 50 8.63 -2.87 -12.39
CA LEU A 50 7.69 -2.28 -13.33
C LEU A 50 6.49 -1.66 -12.61
N PHE A 51 5.99 -2.29 -11.55
CA PHE A 51 4.89 -1.76 -10.76
C PHE A 51 5.26 -0.47 -10.03
N GLU A 52 6.42 -0.42 -9.37
CA GLU A 52 6.88 0.80 -8.70
C GLU A 52 7.14 1.94 -9.69
N MET A 53 7.65 1.63 -10.89
CA MET A 53 7.95 2.62 -11.93
C MET A 53 6.71 3.35 -12.48
N TYR A 54 5.49 2.90 -12.19
CA TYR A 54 4.30 3.69 -12.51
C TYR A 54 4.21 4.97 -11.70
N THR A 55 4.69 4.98 -10.47
CA THR A 55 4.51 6.08 -9.51
C THR A 55 5.81 6.78 -9.14
N HIS A 56 6.92 6.05 -9.10
CA HIS A 56 8.24 6.58 -8.75
C HIS A 56 9.36 5.66 -9.22
N ASN A 57 10.60 6.15 -9.16
CA ASN A 57 11.78 5.35 -9.47
C ASN A 57 12.30 4.65 -8.21
N PRO A 58 12.12 3.32 -8.06
CA PRO A 58 12.52 2.59 -6.85
C PRO A 58 14.04 2.61 -6.60
N PHE A 59 14.86 2.78 -7.63
CA PHE A 59 16.32 2.83 -7.49
C PHE A 59 16.81 4.10 -6.79
N THR A 60 16.03 5.18 -6.86
CA THR A 60 16.41 6.48 -6.27
C THR A 60 15.67 6.80 -4.97
N THR A 61 14.48 6.26 -4.80
CA THR A 61 13.60 6.60 -3.68
C THR A 61 13.58 5.56 -2.57
N MET A 62 13.79 4.27 -2.91
CA MET A 62 13.71 3.17 -1.96
C MET A 62 15.10 2.69 -1.52
N HIS A 63 15.25 2.38 -0.24
CA HIS A 63 16.42 1.66 0.25
C HIS A 63 16.43 0.22 -0.27
N PHE A 64 17.61 -0.34 -0.54
CA PHE A 64 17.74 -1.71 -1.05
C PHE A 64 17.05 -2.75 -0.14
N LYS A 65 17.10 -2.58 1.17
CA LYS A 65 16.41 -3.47 2.13
C LYS A 65 14.88 -3.46 1.97
N THR A 66 14.27 -2.30 1.69
CA THR A 66 12.82 -2.19 1.44
C THR A 66 12.44 -2.76 0.08
N GLN A 67 13.31 -2.64 -0.93
CA GLN A 67 13.12 -3.32 -2.22
C GLN A 67 13.08 -4.84 -2.04
N LEU A 68 14.05 -5.43 -1.28
CA LEU A 68 14.05 -6.87 -0.98
C LEU A 68 12.78 -7.32 -0.24
N LEU A 69 12.29 -6.49 0.67
CA LEU A 69 11.06 -6.75 1.40
C LEU A 69 9.87 -6.84 0.44
N ASN A 70 9.69 -5.85 -0.44
CA ASN A 70 8.64 -5.89 -1.46
C ASN A 70 8.79 -7.11 -2.39
N MET A 71 9.99 -7.37 -2.91
CA MET A 71 10.27 -8.51 -3.79
C MET A 71 9.83 -9.85 -3.18
N ALA A 72 10.00 -10.03 -1.86
CA ALA A 72 9.57 -11.24 -1.17
C ALA A 72 8.06 -11.49 -1.34
N PHE A 73 7.24 -10.46 -1.24
CA PHE A 73 5.79 -10.56 -1.45
C PHE A 73 5.44 -11.02 -2.87
N TYR A 74 6.12 -10.46 -3.89
CA TYR A 74 5.88 -10.85 -5.29
C TYR A 74 6.26 -12.31 -5.55
N VAL A 75 7.36 -12.78 -4.96
CA VAL A 75 7.76 -14.19 -5.07
C VAL A 75 6.74 -15.10 -4.35
N LEU A 76 6.28 -14.74 -3.16
CA LEU A 76 5.30 -15.52 -2.42
C LEU A 76 3.96 -15.61 -3.16
N THR A 77 3.49 -14.52 -3.74
CA THR A 77 2.25 -14.51 -4.54
C THR A 77 2.40 -15.30 -5.86
N ALA A 78 3.57 -15.27 -6.50
CA ALA A 78 3.87 -16.11 -7.66
C ALA A 78 3.83 -17.61 -7.32
N LEU A 79 4.39 -18.00 -6.16
CA LEU A 79 4.36 -19.39 -5.69
C LEU A 79 2.95 -19.84 -5.36
N LEU A 80 2.15 -18.99 -4.73
CA LEU A 80 0.75 -19.25 -4.46
C LEU A 80 -0.03 -19.49 -5.75
N LEU A 81 0.08 -18.56 -6.71
CA LEU A 81 -0.59 -18.68 -8.01
C LEU A 81 -0.12 -19.93 -8.77
N PHE A 82 1.18 -20.25 -8.73
CA PHE A 82 1.70 -21.48 -9.33
C PHE A 82 1.08 -22.74 -8.71
N GLY A 83 0.89 -22.77 -7.40
CA GLY A 83 0.16 -23.84 -6.71
C GLY A 83 -1.29 -23.95 -7.20
N ILE A 84 -1.99 -22.83 -7.38
CA ILE A 84 -3.41 -22.79 -7.77
C ILE A 84 -3.58 -23.16 -9.25
N VAL A 85 -2.85 -22.50 -10.15
CA VAL A 85 -3.05 -22.60 -11.61
C VAL A 85 -2.34 -23.79 -12.25
N LYS A 86 -1.38 -24.42 -11.58
CA LYS A 86 -0.55 -25.57 -12.01
C LYS A 86 0.54 -25.28 -13.04
N TYR A 87 0.45 -24.20 -13.81
CA TYR A 87 1.37 -23.89 -14.89
C TYR A 87 2.15 -22.61 -14.53
N VAL A 88 3.49 -22.67 -14.57
CA VAL A 88 4.36 -21.49 -14.31
C VAL A 88 3.98 -20.32 -15.20
N ARG A 89 3.83 -20.57 -16.51
CA ARG A 89 3.42 -19.57 -17.48
C ARG A 89 2.16 -18.83 -17.05
N ALA A 90 1.09 -19.58 -16.74
CA ALA A 90 -0.20 -18.97 -16.40
C ALA A 90 -0.16 -18.26 -15.04
N ALA A 91 0.61 -18.76 -14.07
CA ALA A 91 0.78 -18.13 -12.77
C ALA A 91 1.51 -16.78 -12.89
N LEU A 92 2.63 -16.75 -13.61
CA LEU A 92 3.40 -15.53 -13.83
C LEU A 92 2.60 -14.50 -14.64
N MET A 93 2.02 -14.92 -15.78
CA MET A 93 1.22 -14.03 -16.60
C MET A 93 0.01 -13.44 -15.85
N LEU A 94 -0.65 -14.24 -15.01
CA LEU A 94 -1.77 -13.76 -14.19
C LEU A 94 -1.31 -12.71 -13.17
N GLN A 95 -0.19 -12.96 -12.50
CA GLN A 95 0.41 -12.01 -11.56
C GLN A 95 0.82 -10.73 -12.28
N THR A 96 1.57 -10.84 -13.36
CA THR A 96 2.07 -9.70 -14.14
C THR A 96 0.92 -8.87 -14.70
N ALA A 97 -0.13 -9.52 -15.26
CA ALA A 97 -1.31 -8.82 -15.76
C ALA A 97 -2.08 -8.10 -14.63
N PHE A 98 -2.22 -8.73 -13.46
CA PHE A 98 -2.85 -8.11 -12.30
C PHE A 98 -2.08 -6.83 -11.88
N PHE A 99 -0.76 -6.91 -11.70
CA PHE A 99 0.02 -5.76 -11.29
C PHE A 99 0.14 -4.69 -12.39
N MET A 100 0.10 -5.06 -13.65
CA MET A 100 0.01 -4.10 -14.76
C MET A 100 -1.25 -3.24 -14.65
N VAL A 101 -2.41 -3.86 -14.43
CA VAL A 101 -3.70 -3.15 -14.30
C VAL A 101 -3.77 -2.38 -12.99
N ALA A 102 -3.39 -2.98 -11.87
CA ALA A 102 -3.38 -2.33 -10.56
C ALA A 102 -2.43 -1.13 -10.52
N GLY A 103 -1.25 -1.25 -11.15
CA GLY A 103 -0.28 -0.16 -11.24
C GLY A 103 -0.80 1.01 -12.08
N LEU A 104 -1.46 0.72 -13.21
CA LEU A 104 -2.07 1.74 -14.04
C LEU A 104 -3.23 2.44 -13.30
N ALA A 105 -4.05 1.70 -12.56
CA ALA A 105 -5.09 2.26 -11.71
C ALA A 105 -4.49 3.17 -10.62
N ASN A 106 -3.43 2.72 -9.94
CA ASN A 106 -2.73 3.51 -8.92
C ASN A 106 -2.10 4.79 -9.50
N TYR A 107 -1.53 4.72 -10.71
CA TYR A 107 -1.00 5.88 -11.43
C TYR A 107 -2.07 6.95 -11.64
N TYR A 108 -3.27 6.57 -12.13
CA TYR A 108 -4.35 7.53 -12.34
C TYR A 108 -4.90 8.08 -11.04
N VAL A 109 -5.11 7.23 -10.02
CA VAL A 109 -5.59 7.68 -8.71
C VAL A 109 -4.61 8.68 -8.09
N LEU A 110 -3.31 8.40 -8.16
CA LEU A 110 -2.27 9.31 -7.68
C LEU A 110 -2.30 10.66 -8.41
N ASN A 111 -2.52 10.66 -9.74
CA ASN A 111 -2.59 11.89 -10.51
C ASN A 111 -3.86 12.70 -10.22
N PHE A 112 -4.99 12.04 -9.93
CA PHE A 112 -6.26 12.74 -9.70
C PHE A 112 -6.38 13.30 -8.28
N ARG A 113 -5.93 12.57 -7.26
CA ARG A 113 -6.09 13.00 -5.87
C ARG A 113 -4.78 13.25 -5.12
N SER A 114 -3.63 13.13 -5.78
CA SER A 114 -2.29 13.28 -5.17
C SER A 114 -1.99 12.29 -4.03
N ALA A 115 -2.77 11.22 -3.92
CA ALA A 115 -2.59 10.13 -2.98
C ALA A 115 -2.73 8.78 -3.70
N PRO A 116 -1.94 7.73 -3.34
CA PRO A 116 -2.04 6.40 -3.93
C PRO A 116 -3.34 5.70 -3.55
N ILE A 117 -3.59 4.53 -4.14
CA ILE A 117 -4.69 3.65 -3.71
C ILE A 117 -4.36 3.12 -2.31
N MET A 118 -5.31 3.30 -1.40
CA MET A 118 -5.25 2.86 -0.01
C MET A 118 -6.25 1.71 0.24
N PRO A 119 -6.06 0.89 1.29
CA PRO A 119 -6.93 -0.26 1.54
C PRO A 119 -8.43 0.08 1.64
N TRP A 120 -8.78 1.21 2.23
CA TRP A 120 -10.18 1.65 2.37
C TRP A 120 -10.82 2.14 1.07
N ASP A 121 -10.04 2.41 0.01
CA ASP A 121 -10.58 2.74 -1.31
C ASP A 121 -11.39 1.60 -1.92
N ILE A 122 -11.18 0.37 -1.46
CA ILE A 122 -11.95 -0.81 -1.88
C ILE A 122 -13.44 -0.59 -1.63
N TYR A 123 -13.81 0.08 -0.54
CA TYR A 123 -15.20 0.41 -0.21
C TYR A 123 -15.81 1.47 -1.15
N SER A 124 -14.96 2.27 -1.80
CA SER A 124 -15.37 3.37 -2.67
C SER A 124 -15.26 3.05 -4.17
N ILE A 125 -14.96 1.80 -4.56
CA ILE A 125 -14.77 1.40 -5.96
C ILE A 125 -16.01 1.74 -6.83
N SER A 126 -17.22 1.51 -6.33
CA SER A 126 -18.45 1.81 -7.08
C SER A 126 -18.62 3.31 -7.33
N THR A 127 -18.30 4.14 -6.32
CA THR A 127 -18.31 5.61 -6.44
C THR A 127 -17.24 6.08 -7.42
N ALA A 128 -16.01 5.54 -7.32
CA ALA A 128 -14.94 5.86 -8.24
C ALA A 128 -15.29 5.51 -9.69
N ALA A 129 -15.93 4.35 -9.92
CA ALA A 129 -16.38 3.94 -11.25
C ALA A 129 -17.46 4.89 -11.82
N SER A 130 -18.37 5.41 -10.98
CA SER A 130 -19.44 6.32 -11.43
C SER A 130 -18.92 7.68 -11.89
N VAL A 131 -17.80 8.16 -11.34
CA VAL A 131 -17.21 9.46 -11.68
C VAL A 131 -16.04 9.34 -12.67
N ALA A 132 -15.59 8.14 -12.97
CA ALA A 132 -14.42 7.88 -13.83
C ALA A 132 -14.53 8.54 -15.21
N GLY A 133 -15.73 8.61 -15.78
CA GLY A 133 -15.99 9.26 -17.08
C GLY A 133 -15.75 10.78 -17.12
N ASN A 134 -15.62 11.43 -15.96
CA ASN A 134 -15.44 12.89 -15.86
C ASN A 134 -13.96 13.32 -15.89
N PHE A 135 -13.03 12.37 -15.91
CA PHE A 135 -11.59 12.63 -15.88
C PHE A 135 -10.95 12.47 -17.28
N SER A 136 -9.94 13.27 -17.56
CA SER A 136 -9.09 13.10 -18.73
C SER A 136 -7.97 12.10 -18.40
N TYR A 137 -7.86 11.06 -19.21
CA TYR A 137 -6.85 10.01 -19.02
C TYR A 137 -5.66 10.23 -19.94
N GLU A 138 -4.66 10.94 -19.44
CA GLU A 138 -3.41 11.16 -20.18
C GLU A 138 -2.33 10.18 -19.71
N LEU A 139 -1.63 9.58 -20.67
CA LEU A 139 -0.50 8.71 -20.41
C LEU A 139 0.81 9.49 -20.65
N SER A 140 1.65 9.53 -19.61
CA SER A 140 3.00 10.05 -19.79
C SER A 140 3.87 9.09 -20.62
N THR A 141 4.90 9.59 -21.26
CA THR A 141 5.85 8.74 -22.01
C THR A 141 6.48 7.67 -21.11
N SER A 142 6.79 7.99 -19.86
CA SER A 142 7.30 7.03 -18.87
C SER A 142 6.30 5.91 -18.59
N THR A 143 5.03 6.24 -18.42
CA THR A 143 3.96 5.26 -18.20
C THR A 143 3.78 4.32 -19.39
N ILE A 144 3.86 4.85 -20.62
CA ILE A 144 3.81 4.03 -21.84
C ILE A 144 5.00 3.06 -21.88
N LEU A 145 6.21 3.49 -21.52
CA LEU A 145 7.38 2.61 -21.47
C LEU A 145 7.23 1.49 -20.43
N VAL A 146 6.63 1.80 -19.28
CA VAL A 146 6.33 0.78 -18.25
C VAL A 146 5.32 -0.24 -18.77
N ILE A 147 4.24 0.19 -19.44
CA ILE A 147 3.26 -0.71 -20.06
C ILE A 147 3.94 -1.61 -21.10
N VAL A 148 4.78 -1.05 -21.97
CA VAL A 148 5.56 -1.83 -22.95
C VAL A 148 6.46 -2.84 -22.22
N GLY A 149 7.10 -2.46 -21.12
CA GLY A 149 7.89 -3.38 -20.28
C GLY A 149 7.06 -4.55 -19.76
N PHE A 150 5.85 -4.32 -19.27
CA PHE A 150 4.91 -5.36 -18.85
C PHE A 150 4.51 -6.29 -20.00
N LEU A 151 4.23 -5.73 -21.18
CA LEU A 151 3.88 -6.53 -22.37
C LEU A 151 5.05 -7.42 -22.81
N ILE A 152 6.28 -6.91 -22.79
CA ILE A 152 7.48 -7.69 -23.08
C ILE A 152 7.65 -8.81 -22.03
N LEU A 153 7.45 -8.51 -20.75
CA LEU A 153 7.54 -9.50 -19.69
C LEU A 153 6.51 -10.61 -19.89
N LEU A 154 5.24 -10.29 -20.20
CA LEU A 154 4.20 -11.27 -20.54
C LEU A 154 4.59 -12.17 -21.73
N LEU A 155 5.22 -11.61 -22.77
CA LEU A 155 5.72 -12.38 -23.92
C LEU A 155 6.85 -13.35 -23.50
N ILE A 156 7.76 -12.91 -22.62
CA ILE A 156 8.83 -13.76 -22.07
C ILE A 156 8.22 -14.89 -21.22
N GLU A 157 7.29 -14.56 -20.32
CA GLU A 157 6.62 -15.51 -19.43
C GLU A 157 5.84 -16.60 -20.20
N SER A 158 5.28 -16.26 -21.36
CA SER A 158 4.56 -17.19 -22.24
C SER A 158 5.43 -18.38 -22.70
N ARG A 159 6.75 -18.28 -22.65
CA ARG A 159 7.71 -19.31 -23.10
C ARG A 159 7.97 -20.40 -22.07
N PHE A 160 7.60 -20.21 -20.80
CA PHE A 160 7.89 -21.18 -19.76
C PHE A 160 6.80 -22.23 -19.59
N HIS A 161 7.15 -23.53 -19.65
CA HIS A 161 6.18 -24.63 -19.74
C HIS A 161 6.27 -25.64 -18.57
N MET A 162 6.70 -25.20 -17.37
CA MET A 162 6.75 -26.11 -16.23
C MET A 162 5.37 -26.27 -15.58
N LYS A 163 5.07 -27.52 -15.18
CA LYS A 163 3.88 -27.87 -14.38
C LYS A 163 4.24 -28.04 -12.91
N ALA A 164 3.32 -27.66 -12.04
CA ALA A 164 3.38 -27.94 -10.61
C ALA A 164 3.41 -29.46 -10.32
N PRO A 165 3.88 -29.89 -9.14
CA PRO A 165 3.90 -31.32 -8.79
C PRO A 165 2.55 -31.98 -9.01
N GLY A 166 2.54 -33.15 -9.69
CA GLY A 166 1.31 -33.83 -10.04
C GLY A 166 0.54 -34.44 -8.85
N ARG A 167 1.21 -34.69 -7.71
CA ARG A 167 0.58 -35.19 -6.50
C ARG A 167 -0.22 -34.07 -5.82
N VAL A 168 -1.53 -34.28 -5.66
CA VAL A 168 -2.44 -33.31 -5.03
C VAL A 168 -1.93 -32.83 -3.67
N ALA A 169 -1.44 -33.77 -2.82
CA ALA A 169 -0.91 -33.45 -1.50
C ALA A 169 0.29 -32.47 -1.55
N LYS A 170 1.24 -32.66 -2.47
CA LYS A 170 2.38 -31.76 -2.62
C LYS A 170 1.98 -30.36 -3.08
N ARG A 171 0.97 -30.30 -3.94
CA ARG A 171 0.44 -29.04 -4.45
C ARG A 171 -0.38 -28.31 -3.37
N ALA A 172 -1.22 -29.03 -2.61
CA ALA A 172 -1.93 -28.49 -1.46
C ALA A 172 -0.95 -27.96 -0.42
N ALA A 173 0.14 -28.70 -0.15
CA ALA A 173 1.18 -28.25 0.75
C ALA A 173 1.87 -26.95 0.27
N LEU A 174 2.13 -26.82 -1.05
CA LEU A 174 2.68 -25.57 -1.61
C LEU A 174 1.73 -24.40 -1.43
N ILE A 175 0.43 -24.58 -1.71
CA ILE A 175 -0.60 -23.55 -1.52
C ILE A 175 -0.69 -23.15 -0.06
N LEU A 176 -0.83 -24.13 0.85
CA LEU A 176 -0.93 -23.88 2.29
C LEU A 176 0.31 -23.14 2.81
N LEU A 177 1.50 -23.62 2.44
CA LEU A 177 2.76 -22.96 2.83
C LEU A 177 2.81 -21.52 2.34
N SER A 178 2.43 -21.26 1.07
CA SER A 178 2.41 -19.91 0.53
C SER A 178 1.43 -19.01 1.26
N ILE A 179 0.24 -19.52 1.62
CA ILE A 179 -0.77 -18.76 2.40
C ILE A 179 -0.21 -18.43 3.78
N VAL A 180 0.35 -19.41 4.49
CA VAL A 180 0.94 -19.22 5.82
C VAL A 180 2.09 -18.20 5.77
N MET A 181 2.94 -18.29 4.74
CA MET A 181 4.04 -17.35 4.55
C MET A 181 3.55 -15.93 4.25
N ILE A 182 2.51 -15.78 3.41
CA ILE A 182 1.92 -14.46 3.11
C ILE A 182 1.26 -13.88 4.38
N TYR A 183 0.51 -14.69 5.12
CA TYR A 183 -0.11 -14.26 6.37
C TYR A 183 0.93 -13.82 7.41
N GLY A 184 1.97 -14.64 7.61
CA GLY A 184 3.07 -14.30 8.51
C GLY A 184 3.84 -13.06 8.04
N TYR A 185 4.04 -12.91 6.72
CA TYR A 185 4.65 -11.73 6.14
C TYR A 185 3.81 -10.47 6.40
N THR A 186 2.49 -10.53 6.20
CA THR A 186 1.58 -9.40 6.47
C THR A 186 1.61 -9.02 7.95
N GLY A 187 1.47 -9.99 8.85
CA GLY A 187 1.56 -9.73 10.28
C GLY A 187 2.91 -9.18 10.75
N MET A 188 4.01 -9.60 10.09
CA MET A 188 5.32 -9.02 10.34
C MET A 188 5.39 -7.54 9.91
N ILE A 189 4.86 -7.20 8.73
CA ILE A 189 4.84 -5.83 8.21
C ILE A 189 3.98 -4.90 9.09
N GLN A 190 2.88 -5.41 9.65
CA GLN A 190 1.98 -4.66 10.53
C GLN A 190 2.52 -4.55 11.98
N SER A 191 3.55 -5.32 12.34
CA SER A 191 4.12 -5.26 13.68
C SER A 191 4.92 -3.96 13.91
N GLU A 192 4.52 -3.15 14.88
CA GLU A 192 5.19 -1.91 15.26
C GLU A 192 6.68 -2.12 15.55
N SER A 193 7.02 -3.19 16.28
CA SER A 193 8.41 -3.54 16.59
C SER A 193 9.24 -3.80 15.32
N PHE A 194 8.66 -4.42 14.30
CA PHE A 194 9.33 -4.66 13.02
C PHE A 194 9.47 -3.35 12.24
N VAL A 195 8.40 -2.57 12.14
CA VAL A 195 8.37 -1.27 11.45
C VAL A 195 9.49 -0.35 11.98
N GLN A 196 9.58 -0.21 13.29
CA GLN A 196 10.61 0.59 13.96
C GLN A 196 12.02 0.04 13.75
N SER A 197 12.25 -1.27 13.95
CA SER A 197 13.58 -1.89 13.84
C SER A 197 14.09 -1.92 12.41
N PHE A 198 13.19 -2.11 11.44
CA PHE A 198 13.51 -2.10 10.03
C PHE A 198 13.64 -0.67 9.47
N GLY A 199 13.07 0.32 10.15
CA GLY A 199 13.07 1.74 9.79
C GLY A 199 12.15 2.03 8.59
N LEU A 200 10.99 1.41 8.56
CA LEU A 200 9.92 1.74 7.64
C LEU A 200 9.30 3.09 8.02
N TYR A 201 8.72 3.77 7.04
CA TYR A 201 8.12 5.08 7.23
C TYR A 201 6.62 4.93 7.52
N ASP A 202 6.26 5.04 8.80
CA ASP A 202 4.88 4.91 9.26
C ASP A 202 4.28 6.28 9.55
N LYS A 203 3.74 6.95 8.54
CA LYS A 203 3.06 8.25 8.66
C LYS A 203 1.83 8.28 7.75
N LEU A 204 0.68 7.98 8.30
CA LEU A 204 -0.61 7.91 7.59
C LEU A 204 -0.97 9.20 6.85
N PHE A 205 -0.62 10.35 7.40
CA PHE A 205 -0.92 11.65 6.78
C PHE A 205 -0.08 11.99 5.54
N THR A 206 0.92 11.16 5.23
CA THR A 206 1.79 11.34 4.06
C THR A 206 1.93 10.06 3.25
N PRO A 207 0.83 9.48 2.75
CA PRO A 207 0.83 8.17 2.08
C PRO A 207 1.71 8.16 0.82
N THR A 208 1.80 9.27 0.11
CA THR A 208 2.69 9.41 -1.07
C THR A 208 4.17 9.26 -0.70
N VAL A 209 4.59 9.78 0.47
CA VAL A 209 5.97 9.62 0.95
C VAL A 209 6.22 8.18 1.40
N MET A 210 5.23 7.59 2.08
CA MET A 210 5.26 6.19 2.53
C MET A 210 5.46 5.25 1.33
N ASN A 211 4.65 5.38 0.29
CA ASN A 211 4.78 4.59 -0.94
C ASN A 211 6.14 4.76 -1.62
N LYS A 212 6.65 6.00 -1.70
CA LYS A 212 7.96 6.25 -2.32
C LYS A 212 9.13 5.66 -1.56
N ARG A 213 9.05 5.57 -0.22
CA ARG A 213 10.13 5.06 0.63
C ARG A 213 10.08 3.56 0.84
N ASP A 214 8.89 3.04 1.08
CA ASP A 214 8.69 1.66 1.51
C ASP A 214 8.15 0.76 0.39
N GLY A 215 7.70 1.35 -0.72
CA GLY A 215 7.11 0.67 -1.86
C GLY A 215 5.60 0.51 -1.71
N ASN A 216 4.91 0.44 -2.85
CA ASN A 216 3.44 0.45 -2.89
C ASN A 216 2.81 -0.73 -2.14
N ILE A 217 3.40 -1.94 -2.20
CA ILE A 217 2.82 -3.12 -1.54
C ILE A 217 3.05 -3.09 -0.03
N VAL A 218 4.27 -2.77 0.42
CA VAL A 218 4.56 -2.70 1.85
C VAL A 218 3.73 -1.60 2.50
N ALA A 219 3.66 -0.40 1.89
CA ALA A 219 2.83 0.69 2.37
C ALA A 219 1.35 0.28 2.46
N PHE A 220 0.81 -0.33 1.40
CA PHE A 220 -0.58 -0.83 1.39
C PHE A 220 -0.86 -1.85 2.50
N LEU A 221 0.08 -2.78 2.75
CA LEU A 221 -0.08 -3.78 3.81
C LEU A 221 0.01 -3.17 5.22
N MET A 222 0.85 -2.14 5.42
CA MET A 222 0.89 -1.39 6.67
C MET A 222 -0.43 -0.65 6.91
N GLU A 223 -0.96 0.00 5.88
CA GLU A 223 -2.23 0.74 5.95
C GLU A 223 -3.45 -0.17 6.20
N MET A 224 -3.36 -1.48 5.88
CA MET A 224 -4.45 -2.43 6.18
C MET A 224 -4.75 -2.57 7.68
N GLU A 225 -3.80 -2.30 8.56
CA GLU A 225 -4.00 -2.30 10.01
C GLU A 225 -5.10 -1.32 10.42
N TYR A 226 -5.21 -0.19 9.72
CA TYR A 226 -6.19 0.86 10.02
C TYR A 226 -7.60 0.58 9.49
N LEU A 227 -7.83 -0.56 8.82
CA LEU A 227 -9.18 -1.02 8.46
C LEU A 227 -9.94 -1.58 9.65
N ASP A 228 -9.25 -2.06 10.68
CA ASP A 228 -9.83 -2.57 11.91
C ASP A 228 -9.73 -1.49 12.99
N VAL A 229 -10.87 -0.90 13.33
CA VAL A 229 -10.96 0.10 14.38
C VAL A 229 -11.20 -0.63 15.70
N GLU A 230 -10.20 -0.66 16.56
CA GLU A 230 -10.34 -1.24 17.89
C GLU A 230 -11.44 -0.50 18.68
N LYS A 231 -12.37 -1.28 19.24
CA LYS A 231 -13.38 -0.71 20.12
C LYS A 231 -12.70 -0.27 21.42
N PRO A 232 -12.95 0.98 21.90
CA PRO A 232 -12.49 1.38 23.22
C PRO A 232 -12.92 0.36 24.28
N ALA A 233 -12.09 0.14 25.30
CA ALA A 233 -12.36 -0.84 26.36
C ALA A 233 -13.73 -0.61 27.05
N ASP A 234 -14.16 0.65 27.15
CA ASP A 234 -15.42 1.07 27.78
C ASP A 234 -16.59 1.17 26.76
N TYR A 235 -16.40 0.74 25.51
CA TYR A 235 -17.45 0.79 24.49
C TYR A 235 -18.51 -0.28 24.77
N SER A 236 -19.67 0.15 25.23
CA SER A 236 -20.87 -0.68 25.34
C SER A 236 -22.06 0.02 24.68
N ALA A 237 -22.98 -0.75 24.10
CA ALA A 237 -24.20 -0.22 23.50
C ALA A 237 -25.05 0.52 24.56
N ASP A 238 -25.04 0.02 25.81
CA ASP A 238 -25.74 0.62 26.94
C ASP A 238 -25.06 1.92 27.39
N GLY A 239 -23.71 1.99 27.37
CA GLY A 239 -22.97 3.20 27.68
C GLY A 239 -23.23 4.31 26.65
N THR A 240 -23.36 3.97 25.37
CA THR A 240 -23.71 4.94 24.32
C THR A 240 -25.16 5.44 24.52
N GLY A 241 -26.10 4.54 24.85
CA GLY A 241 -27.48 4.91 25.17
C GLY A 241 -27.57 5.85 26.37
N SER A 242 -26.84 5.58 27.45
CA SER A 242 -26.82 6.44 28.64
C SER A 242 -26.24 7.83 28.35
N ASN A 243 -25.21 7.94 27.52
CA ASN A 243 -24.63 9.21 27.11
C ASN A 243 -25.62 10.03 26.26
N TYR A 244 -26.39 9.37 25.37
CA TYR A 244 -27.46 10.03 24.61
C TYR A 244 -28.60 10.52 25.53
N GLU A 245 -28.99 9.71 26.51
CA GLU A 245 -30.01 10.11 27.51
C GLU A 245 -29.53 11.26 28.39
N GLN A 246 -28.26 11.24 28.80
CA GLN A 246 -27.66 12.33 29.58
C GLN A 246 -27.62 13.63 28.77
N ALA A 247 -27.14 13.58 27.52
CA ALA A 247 -27.13 14.72 26.61
C ALA A 247 -28.56 15.26 26.33
N GLY A 248 -29.55 14.35 26.23
CA GLY A 248 -30.96 14.70 26.11
C GLY A 248 -31.49 15.41 27.34
N LYS A 249 -31.14 14.97 28.57
CA LYS A 249 -31.50 15.61 29.83
C LYS A 249 -30.84 16.99 29.99
N ASP A 250 -29.57 17.10 29.62
CA ASP A 250 -28.84 18.37 29.66
C ASP A 250 -29.43 19.37 28.67
N SER A 251 -29.80 18.92 27.47
CA SER A 251 -30.49 19.75 26.47
C SER A 251 -31.90 20.16 26.91
N ALA A 252 -32.64 19.26 27.56
CA ALA A 252 -33.95 19.56 28.12
C ALA A 252 -33.87 20.53 29.30
N GLY A 253 -32.81 20.42 30.12
CA GLY A 253 -32.52 21.39 31.20
C GLY A 253 -32.23 22.79 30.65
N LEU A 254 -31.47 22.90 29.57
CA LEU A 254 -31.23 24.18 28.88
C LEU A 254 -32.54 24.75 28.26
N ALA A 255 -33.34 23.89 27.65
CA ALA A 255 -34.62 24.29 27.07
C ALA A 255 -35.66 24.73 28.12
N ALA A 256 -35.65 24.09 29.30
CA ALA A 256 -36.51 24.47 30.44
C ALA A 256 -36.07 25.77 31.12
N ALA A 257 -34.82 26.22 30.95
CA ALA A 257 -34.35 27.51 31.43
C ALA A 257 -34.82 28.70 30.59
N VAL A 258 -35.48 28.45 29.48
CA VAL A 258 -36.09 29.49 28.61
C VAL A 258 -37.55 29.66 29.05
N GLU A 259 -37.86 30.75 29.72
CA GLU A 259 -39.18 31.05 30.28
C GLU A 259 -40.32 31.09 29.23
N ASP A 260 -40.02 31.37 27.97
CA ASP A 260 -40.96 31.33 26.85
C ASP A 260 -40.31 30.83 25.55
N PRO A 261 -40.45 29.52 25.21
CA PRO A 261 -39.86 28.95 24.01
C PRO A 261 -40.37 29.54 22.69
N GLU A 262 -41.57 30.14 22.67
CA GLU A 262 -42.12 30.78 21.46
C GLU A 262 -41.57 32.20 21.24
N SER A 263 -41.05 32.83 22.27
CA SER A 263 -40.40 34.15 22.17
C SER A 263 -38.97 34.12 21.63
N VAL A 264 -38.33 32.94 21.63
CA VAL A 264 -36.95 32.79 21.15
C VAL A 264 -36.95 32.73 19.63
N LYS A 265 -36.46 33.81 19.02
CA LYS A 265 -36.21 33.83 17.58
C LYS A 265 -35.18 32.78 17.21
N ARG A 266 -35.59 31.73 16.52
CA ARG A 266 -34.65 30.65 16.11
C ARG A 266 -33.56 31.24 15.22
N PRO A 267 -32.28 31.17 15.61
CA PRO A 267 -31.21 31.66 14.77
C PRO A 267 -31.02 30.76 13.54
N ASN A 268 -30.59 31.34 12.44
CA ASN A 268 -30.03 30.57 11.34
C ASN A 268 -28.63 30.11 11.74
N ILE A 269 -28.42 28.81 11.72
CA ILE A 269 -27.10 28.22 12.00
C ILE A 269 -26.43 27.93 10.66
N ILE A 270 -25.32 28.62 10.38
CA ILE A 270 -24.49 28.37 9.21
C ILE A 270 -23.21 27.71 9.71
N VAL A 271 -22.96 26.48 9.27
CA VAL A 271 -21.72 25.75 9.57
C VAL A 271 -20.85 25.83 8.33
N ILE A 272 -19.66 26.43 8.51
CA ILE A 272 -18.62 26.51 7.48
C ILE A 272 -17.48 25.63 7.96
N MET A 273 -17.19 24.54 7.21
CA MET A 273 -16.03 23.70 7.43
C MET A 273 -14.90 24.20 6.53
N ASP A 274 -13.86 24.76 7.13
CA ASP A 274 -12.66 25.22 6.41
C ASP A 274 -11.52 24.22 6.66
N GLU A 275 -11.49 23.15 5.87
CA GLU A 275 -10.53 22.03 6.04
C GLU A 275 -9.09 22.43 5.73
N ALA A 276 -8.89 23.46 4.92
CA ALA A 276 -7.57 23.88 4.45
C ALA A 276 -7.22 25.30 4.90
N PHE A 277 -7.77 25.72 6.05
CA PHE A 277 -7.50 27.05 6.56
C PHE A 277 -6.01 27.28 6.77
N SER A 278 -5.49 28.31 6.16
CA SER A 278 -4.12 28.78 6.37
C SER A 278 -4.10 30.30 6.48
N ASP A 279 -3.23 30.82 7.34
CA ASP A 279 -2.96 32.25 7.38
C ASP A 279 -2.38 32.70 6.03
N LEU A 280 -3.05 33.61 5.36
CA LEU A 280 -2.62 34.14 4.05
C LEU A 280 -1.28 34.89 4.15
N ALA A 281 -0.92 35.44 5.31
CA ALA A 281 0.36 36.10 5.57
C ALA A 281 1.56 35.16 5.36
N VAL A 282 1.39 33.85 5.46
CA VAL A 282 2.43 32.84 5.17
C VAL A 282 2.84 32.86 3.69
N ARG A 283 1.99 33.35 2.78
CA ARG A 283 2.26 33.39 1.34
C ARG A 283 2.88 34.72 0.85
N GLY A 284 2.89 35.73 1.68
CA GLY A 284 3.45 37.03 1.35
C GLY A 284 2.80 38.15 2.13
N GLU A 285 3.43 39.31 2.15
CA GLU A 285 2.88 40.50 2.79
C GLU A 285 1.69 41.03 2.00
N PHE A 286 0.55 41.21 2.67
CA PHE A 286 -0.62 41.90 2.15
C PHE A 286 -1.25 42.74 3.27
N THR A 287 -1.97 43.77 2.89
CA THR A 287 -2.64 44.69 3.82
C THR A 287 -4.13 44.59 3.64
N THR A 288 -4.85 44.47 4.75
CA THR A 288 -6.30 44.54 4.82
C THR A 288 -6.74 45.79 5.61
N ASN A 289 -7.95 46.26 5.37
CA ASN A 289 -8.52 47.40 6.11
C ASN A 289 -8.86 47.05 7.55
N GLU A 290 -9.01 45.77 7.87
CA GLU A 290 -9.26 45.23 9.22
C GLU A 290 -8.44 43.96 9.43
N ASP A 291 -8.23 43.56 10.68
CA ASP A 291 -7.56 42.32 11.00
C ASP A 291 -8.47 41.11 10.68
N TYR A 292 -8.17 40.41 9.64
CA TYR A 292 -8.94 39.24 9.16
C TYR A 292 -8.82 38.00 10.07
N MET A 293 -7.88 38.00 11.02
CA MET A 293 -7.65 36.90 11.98
C MET A 293 -8.25 37.10 13.35
N LEU A 294 -8.81 38.28 13.62
CA LEU A 294 -9.31 38.67 14.94
C LEU A 294 -10.28 37.66 15.56
N SER A 295 -11.22 37.16 14.81
CA SER A 295 -12.18 36.16 15.30
C SER A 295 -11.53 34.83 15.66
N LEU A 296 -10.51 34.40 14.93
CA LEU A 296 -9.77 33.14 15.18
C LEU A 296 -8.86 33.24 16.38
N ILE A 297 -8.23 34.39 16.61
CA ILE A 297 -7.42 34.65 17.82
C ILE A 297 -8.32 34.53 19.05
N HIS A 298 -9.49 35.14 19.05
CA HIS A 298 -10.44 35.08 20.16
C HIS A 298 -11.02 33.69 20.42
N ILE A 299 -11.18 32.84 19.40
CA ILE A 299 -11.67 31.48 19.54
C ILE A 299 -10.56 30.53 20.01
N SER A 300 -9.33 30.69 19.55
CA SER A 300 -8.22 29.75 19.86
C SER A 300 -7.50 30.08 21.18
N GLU A 301 -7.44 31.31 21.60
CA GLU A 301 -6.77 31.69 22.85
C GLU A 301 -7.44 31.15 24.13
N PRO A 302 -8.77 31.14 24.29
CA PRO A 302 -9.39 30.58 25.50
C PRO A 302 -9.09 29.10 25.71
N THR A 303 -8.93 28.34 24.61
CA THR A 303 -8.66 26.89 24.67
C THR A 303 -7.23 26.58 25.11
N ARG A 304 -6.27 27.49 24.86
CA ARG A 304 -4.89 27.33 25.32
C ARG A 304 -4.71 27.61 26.83
N ARG A 305 -5.61 28.37 27.44
CA ARG A 305 -5.55 28.68 28.88
C ARG A 305 -6.13 27.59 29.79
N VAL A 306 -6.84 26.59 29.22
CA VAL A 306 -7.46 25.50 29.98
C VAL A 306 -6.55 24.25 30.04
N VAL A 307 -5.42 24.23 29.36
CA VAL A 307 -4.46 23.09 29.30
C VAL A 307 -3.16 23.44 30.04
N ILE A 308 -3.24 24.14 31.18
CA ILE A 308 -2.12 24.26 32.12
C ILE A 308 -2.56 23.67 33.46
#